data_a612a225eaadfca0d3f3577a13032631
#
_entry.id   a612a225eaadfca0d3f3577a13032631
#
_cell.length_a   1.000
_cell.length_b   1.000
_cell.length_c   1.000
_cell.angle_alpha   90.00
_cell.angle_beta   90.00
_cell.angle_gamma   90.00
#
_symmetry.space_group_name_H-M   'P 1'
#
loop_
_entity.id
_entity.type
_entity.pdbx_description
1 polymer ?
#
loop_
_entity_poly.entity_id
_entity_poly.type
_entity_poly.pdbx_seq_one_letter_code
_entity_poly.pdbx_strand_id
1 'polypeptide(L)'
;NCSHNAFYDYLRNHKLKATLFYIGTNVIDLPLHAQRGLSDGHDVCVHTWSHHYMTTLSDEQVFAELYYTMRIIKDVVGVTTRCWRPPFGDVDDRVRAIAAGLGLRTIIWADDTDDWNVQPGGSEPRSKIESNYQKIIKKGYDSGSTIVLTHEIRGDTMQLFQDMYPQIRKAFKNVIPLTACLNVTTPYAEDNITYSVFSDFVKGNINAKGLPSADNMPINPGSKLNLQTLDQQTQGSFSPK
;
A
#
# COMPACT_ATOMS: atom_id res chain seq x y z
N ASN A 1 -2.64 14.62 -16.67
CA ASN A 1 -2.78 13.15 -16.58
C ASN A 1 -1.84 12.60 -15.51
N CYS A 2 -2.37 12.35 -14.32
CA CYS A 2 -1.62 11.73 -13.25
C CYS A 2 -1.63 10.22 -13.49
N SER A 3 -0.48 9.65 -13.85
CA SER A 3 -0.25 8.20 -13.89
C SER A 3 0.49 7.76 -12.62
N HIS A 4 0.53 6.46 -12.31
CA HIS A 4 1.31 5.94 -11.19
C HIS A 4 2.78 6.41 -11.25
N ASN A 5 3.41 6.39 -12.43
CA ASN A 5 4.79 6.85 -12.56
C ASN A 5 4.94 8.33 -12.19
N ALA A 6 4.07 9.21 -12.69
CA ALA A 6 4.09 10.64 -12.36
C ALA A 6 3.79 10.87 -10.86
N PHE A 7 2.90 10.06 -10.28
CA PHE A 7 2.60 10.14 -8.86
C PHE A 7 3.80 9.71 -8.00
N TYR A 8 4.47 8.63 -8.33
CA TYR A 8 5.68 8.20 -7.62
C TYR A 8 6.85 9.17 -7.81
N ASP A 9 6.97 9.82 -8.99
CA ASP A 9 7.91 10.93 -9.17
C ASP A 9 7.59 12.10 -8.23
N TYR A 10 6.31 12.44 -8.09
CA TYR A 10 5.87 13.46 -7.13
C TYR A 10 6.26 13.11 -5.70
N LEU A 11 5.95 11.88 -5.23
CA LEU A 11 6.31 11.42 -3.89
C LEU A 11 7.84 11.49 -3.66
N ARG A 12 8.62 11.03 -4.62
CA ARG A 12 10.08 11.06 -4.57
C ARG A 12 10.63 12.48 -4.50
N ASN A 13 10.15 13.39 -5.35
CA ASN A 13 10.59 14.78 -5.41
C ASN A 13 10.27 15.55 -4.11
N HIS A 14 9.21 15.17 -3.42
CA HIS A 14 8.83 15.73 -2.12
C HIS A 14 9.42 14.94 -0.93
N LYS A 15 10.26 13.94 -1.18
CA LYS A 15 10.84 13.05 -0.16
C LYS A 15 9.78 12.37 0.71
N LEU A 16 8.64 12.07 0.12
CA LEU A 16 7.54 11.37 0.79
C LEU A 16 7.70 9.86 0.71
N LYS A 17 7.38 9.21 1.83
CA LYS A 17 7.20 7.78 1.90
C LYS A 17 5.80 7.49 2.39
N ALA A 18 5.18 6.48 1.82
CA ALA A 18 3.83 6.03 2.14
C ALA A 18 3.84 4.53 2.47
N THR A 19 2.74 4.05 2.99
CA THR A 19 2.47 2.61 3.08
C THR A 19 1.46 2.24 2.01
N LEU A 20 1.89 1.39 1.08
CA LEU A 20 1.13 0.96 -0.09
C LEU A 20 0.50 -0.41 0.21
N PHE A 21 -0.80 -0.51 0.01
CA PHE A 21 -1.55 -1.76 0.22
C PHE A 21 -1.93 -2.34 -1.13
N TYR A 22 -1.29 -3.45 -1.51
CA TYR A 22 -1.38 -4.02 -2.85
C TYR A 22 -2.45 -5.11 -2.94
N ILE A 23 -3.33 -4.98 -3.93
CA ILE A 23 -4.27 -6.02 -4.34
C ILE A 23 -3.52 -7.00 -5.24
N GLY A 24 -3.63 -8.30 -5.00
CA GLY A 24 -2.88 -9.33 -5.71
C GLY A 24 -3.07 -9.30 -7.23
N THR A 25 -4.30 -9.14 -7.71
CA THR A 25 -4.59 -9.01 -9.14
C THR A 25 -3.91 -7.78 -9.75
N ASN A 26 -3.87 -6.65 -9.04
CA ASN A 26 -3.21 -5.43 -9.53
C ASN A 26 -1.68 -5.58 -9.58
N VAL A 27 -1.09 -6.38 -8.70
CA VAL A 27 0.35 -6.69 -8.76
C VAL A 27 0.70 -7.44 -10.04
N ILE A 28 -0.18 -8.36 -10.48
CA ILE A 28 0.01 -9.08 -11.76
C ILE A 28 -0.13 -8.12 -12.94
N ASP A 29 -1.14 -7.27 -12.92
CA ASP A 29 -1.44 -6.36 -14.02
C ASP A 29 -0.40 -5.24 -14.15
N LEU A 30 0.18 -4.78 -13.03
CA LEU A 30 1.09 -3.64 -12.96
C LEU A 30 2.40 -3.95 -12.20
N PRO A 31 3.13 -5.02 -12.57
CA PRO A 31 4.26 -5.53 -11.79
C PRO A 31 5.39 -4.52 -11.64
N LEU A 32 5.68 -3.74 -12.67
CA LEU A 32 6.74 -2.73 -12.62
C LEU A 32 6.39 -1.55 -11.70
N HIS A 33 5.11 -1.20 -11.59
CA HIS A 33 4.68 -0.19 -10.62
C HIS A 33 4.77 -0.72 -9.19
N ALA A 34 4.40 -1.99 -8.98
CA ALA A 34 4.54 -2.64 -7.68
C ALA A 34 6.02 -2.71 -7.23
N GLN A 35 6.93 -3.08 -8.13
CA GLN A 35 8.38 -3.05 -7.87
C GLN A 35 8.88 -1.65 -7.56
N ARG A 36 8.41 -0.64 -8.31
CA ARG A 36 8.80 0.74 -8.10
C ARG A 36 8.42 1.24 -6.71
N GLY A 37 7.23 0.89 -6.21
CA GLY A 37 6.81 1.27 -4.86
C GLY A 37 7.83 0.87 -3.81
N LEU A 38 8.34 -0.38 -3.84
CA LEU A 38 9.37 -0.83 -2.92
C LEU A 38 10.72 -0.15 -3.16
N SER A 39 11.19 -0.08 -4.43
CA SER A 39 12.51 0.49 -4.76
C SER A 39 12.59 1.98 -4.42
N ASP A 40 11.50 2.71 -4.51
CA ASP A 40 11.39 4.10 -4.05
C ASP A 40 11.33 4.20 -2.51
N GLY A 41 11.32 3.08 -1.78
CA GLY A 41 11.40 3.02 -0.30
C GLY A 41 10.07 3.22 0.41
N HIS A 42 8.96 2.93 -0.24
CA HIS A 42 7.65 2.85 0.39
C HIS A 42 7.47 1.52 1.14
N ASP A 43 6.62 1.51 2.18
CA ASP A 43 6.18 0.25 2.78
C ASP A 43 5.23 -0.47 1.81
N VAL A 44 5.34 -1.80 1.71
CA VAL A 44 4.44 -2.62 0.91
C VAL A 44 3.72 -3.62 1.80
N CYS A 45 2.39 -3.60 1.76
CA CYS A 45 1.50 -4.45 2.55
C CYS A 45 0.47 -5.16 1.65
N VAL A 46 -0.18 -6.20 2.17
CA VAL A 46 -1.26 -6.94 1.51
C VAL A 46 -2.58 -6.17 1.56
N HIS A 47 -3.36 -6.20 0.47
CA HIS A 47 -4.74 -5.71 0.41
C HIS A 47 -5.70 -6.74 -0.20
N THR A 48 -5.51 -8.02 0.14
CA THR A 48 -6.23 -9.17 -0.42
C THR A 48 -5.96 -9.41 -1.90
N TRP A 49 -6.45 -10.53 -2.43
CA TRP A 49 -6.26 -10.89 -3.85
C TRP A 49 -7.23 -10.15 -4.77
N SER A 50 -8.50 -10.11 -4.38
CA SER A 50 -9.60 -9.65 -5.24
C SER A 50 -10.49 -8.56 -4.63
N HIS A 51 -10.08 -8.00 -3.47
CA HIS A 51 -10.76 -6.89 -2.81
C HIS A 51 -12.22 -7.18 -2.41
N HIS A 52 -12.50 -8.38 -1.88
CA HIS A 52 -13.82 -8.75 -1.35
C HIS A 52 -14.01 -8.35 0.12
N TYR A 53 -15.28 -8.28 0.56
CA TYR A 53 -15.63 -8.20 1.97
C TYR A 53 -15.17 -9.48 2.68
N MET A 54 -14.24 -9.36 3.61
CA MET A 54 -13.54 -10.52 4.21
C MET A 54 -14.43 -11.33 5.14
N THR A 55 -15.36 -10.69 5.85
CA THR A 55 -16.26 -11.37 6.79
C THR A 55 -17.28 -12.27 6.09
N THR A 56 -17.50 -12.07 4.79
CA THR A 56 -18.42 -12.89 3.98
C THR A 56 -17.79 -14.16 3.43
N LEU A 57 -16.47 -14.31 3.55
CA LEU A 57 -15.69 -15.42 2.98
C LEU A 57 -15.54 -16.56 4.01
N SER A 58 -15.37 -17.80 3.52
CA SER A 58 -14.97 -18.92 4.37
C SER A 58 -13.50 -18.75 4.86
N ASP A 59 -13.09 -19.57 5.84
CA ASP A 59 -11.73 -19.52 6.37
C ASP A 59 -10.69 -19.81 5.29
N GLU A 60 -10.95 -20.78 4.42
CA GLU A 60 -10.08 -21.14 3.30
C GLU A 60 -9.99 -20.00 2.28
N GLN A 61 -11.11 -19.31 2.01
CA GLN A 61 -11.13 -18.17 1.11
C GLN A 61 -10.38 -16.97 1.72
N VAL A 62 -10.58 -16.67 3.01
CA VAL A 62 -9.81 -15.63 3.72
C VAL A 62 -8.32 -15.94 3.68
N PHE A 63 -7.94 -17.19 3.96
CA PHE A 63 -6.55 -17.63 3.87
C PHE A 63 -6.00 -17.44 2.44
N ALA A 64 -6.75 -17.84 1.43
CA ALA A 64 -6.34 -17.74 0.02
C ALA A 64 -6.15 -16.27 -0.39
N GLU A 65 -7.10 -15.38 -0.06
CA GLU A 65 -7.02 -13.94 -0.34
C GLU A 65 -5.75 -13.30 0.23
N LEU A 66 -5.33 -13.69 1.44
CA LEU A 66 -4.15 -13.16 2.09
C LEU A 66 -2.86 -13.84 1.61
N TYR A 67 -2.84 -15.16 1.60
CA TYR A 67 -1.65 -15.95 1.28
C TYR A 67 -1.18 -15.75 -0.15
N TYR A 68 -2.10 -15.84 -1.14
CA TYR A 68 -1.71 -15.66 -2.53
C TYR A 68 -1.29 -14.23 -2.85
N THR A 69 -1.84 -13.23 -2.13
CA THR A 69 -1.34 -11.86 -2.26
C THR A 69 0.05 -11.70 -1.67
N MET A 70 0.33 -12.29 -0.49
CA MET A 70 1.70 -12.34 0.02
C MET A 70 2.65 -13.00 -0.98
N ARG A 71 2.22 -14.11 -1.58
CA ARG A 71 3.01 -14.87 -2.54
C ARG A 71 3.32 -14.08 -3.80
N ILE A 72 2.33 -13.44 -4.43
CA ILE A 72 2.56 -12.65 -5.64
C ILE A 72 3.43 -11.41 -5.35
N ILE A 73 3.26 -10.77 -4.18
CA ILE A 73 4.16 -9.69 -3.76
C ILE A 73 5.59 -10.23 -3.66
N LYS A 74 5.80 -11.41 -3.07
CA LYS A 74 7.14 -12.02 -3.00
C LYS A 74 7.71 -12.31 -4.38
N ASP A 75 6.92 -12.89 -5.27
CA ASP A 75 7.36 -13.32 -6.59
C ASP A 75 7.65 -12.12 -7.52
N VAL A 76 6.90 -11.02 -7.39
CA VAL A 76 7.03 -9.81 -8.22
C VAL A 76 7.93 -8.76 -7.58
N VAL A 77 7.77 -8.49 -6.29
CA VAL A 77 8.43 -7.37 -5.59
C VAL A 77 9.66 -7.83 -4.81
N GLY A 78 9.75 -9.10 -4.47
CA GLY A 78 10.91 -9.72 -3.82
C GLY A 78 10.87 -9.75 -2.31
N VAL A 79 9.78 -9.29 -1.66
CA VAL A 79 9.65 -9.22 -0.21
C VAL A 79 8.44 -9.97 0.32
N THR A 80 8.57 -10.56 1.50
CA THR A 80 7.48 -11.20 2.23
C THR A 80 6.97 -10.24 3.30
N THR A 81 5.84 -9.60 3.04
CA THR A 81 5.29 -8.55 3.90
C THR A 81 4.67 -9.09 5.18
N ARG A 82 4.66 -8.26 6.24
CA ARG A 82 4.09 -8.56 7.57
C ARG A 82 2.92 -7.65 7.95
N CYS A 83 2.29 -7.01 6.99
CA CYS A 83 1.13 -6.13 7.21
C CYS A 83 0.07 -6.31 6.14
N TRP A 84 -1.18 -6.03 6.52
CA TRP A 84 -2.30 -6.04 5.59
C TRP A 84 -3.38 -5.04 6.02
N ARG A 85 -4.24 -4.68 5.08
CA ARG A 85 -5.43 -3.87 5.33
C ARG A 85 -6.64 -4.57 4.75
N PRO A 86 -7.73 -4.74 5.52
CA PRO A 86 -8.97 -5.33 4.99
C PRO A 86 -9.65 -4.35 4.03
N PRO A 87 -10.13 -4.82 2.86
CA PRO A 87 -11.01 -4.04 2.00
C PRO A 87 -12.22 -3.54 2.79
N PHE A 88 -12.63 -2.30 2.51
CA PHE A 88 -13.77 -1.64 3.18
C PHE A 88 -13.67 -1.52 4.71
N GLY A 89 -12.52 -1.89 5.30
CA GLY A 89 -12.40 -2.03 6.75
C GLY A 89 -13.10 -3.27 7.32
N ASP A 90 -13.60 -4.15 6.46
CA ASP A 90 -14.41 -5.31 6.81
C ASP A 90 -13.54 -6.42 7.41
N VAL A 91 -13.59 -6.55 8.74
CA VAL A 91 -12.77 -7.50 9.51
C VAL A 91 -13.42 -7.84 10.84
N ASP A 92 -13.44 -9.12 11.18
CA ASP A 92 -13.83 -9.67 12.47
C ASP A 92 -12.65 -10.39 13.15
N ASP A 93 -12.88 -10.98 14.33
CA ASP A 93 -11.84 -11.68 15.08
C ASP A 93 -11.36 -12.96 14.38
N ARG A 94 -12.23 -13.65 13.64
CA ARG A 94 -11.89 -14.81 12.82
C ARG A 94 -10.89 -14.44 11.72
N VAL A 95 -11.21 -13.42 10.96
CA VAL A 95 -10.33 -12.90 9.89
C VAL A 95 -9.00 -12.40 10.47
N ARG A 96 -9.04 -11.71 11.63
CA ARG A 96 -7.82 -11.28 12.32
C ARG A 96 -6.95 -12.46 12.76
N ALA A 97 -7.55 -13.53 13.25
CA ALA A 97 -6.84 -14.73 13.68
C ALA A 97 -6.12 -15.41 12.50
N ILE A 98 -6.79 -15.53 11.35
CA ILE A 98 -6.20 -16.10 10.13
C ILE A 98 -5.04 -15.22 9.65
N ALA A 99 -5.23 -13.89 9.59
CA ALA A 99 -4.17 -12.97 9.22
C ALA A 99 -2.96 -13.03 10.17
N ALA A 100 -3.21 -13.09 11.48
CA ALA A 100 -2.17 -13.23 12.49
C ALA A 100 -1.42 -14.58 12.35
N GLY A 101 -2.12 -15.67 12.03
CA GLY A 101 -1.52 -16.96 11.72
C GLY A 101 -0.57 -16.93 10.53
N LEU A 102 -0.80 -16.03 9.57
CA LEU A 102 0.09 -15.74 8.45
C LEU A 102 1.20 -14.72 8.78
N GLY A 103 1.26 -14.23 10.02
CA GLY A 103 2.22 -13.20 10.45
C GLY A 103 1.88 -11.79 9.99
N LEU A 104 0.64 -11.55 9.56
CA LEU A 104 0.16 -10.27 9.05
C LEU A 104 -0.47 -9.41 10.16
N ARG A 105 0.09 -8.23 10.40
CA ARG A 105 -0.52 -7.20 11.26
C ARG A 105 -1.66 -6.52 10.52
N THR A 106 -2.86 -6.49 11.11
CA THR A 106 -4.01 -5.76 10.58
C THR A 106 -3.84 -4.26 10.80
N ILE A 107 -4.01 -3.47 9.74
CA ILE A 107 -3.93 -2.01 9.74
C ILE A 107 -5.29 -1.43 9.31
N ILE A 108 -5.87 -0.60 10.17
CA ILE A 108 -7.11 0.15 9.89
C ILE A 108 -6.78 1.64 9.89
N TRP A 109 -7.50 2.42 9.10
CA TRP A 109 -7.39 3.87 9.06
C TRP A 109 -8.28 4.53 10.12
N ALA A 110 -7.97 5.76 10.45
CA ALA A 110 -8.74 6.56 11.39
C ALA A 110 -9.51 7.69 10.68
N ASP A 111 -9.02 8.13 9.55
CA ASP A 111 -9.69 9.14 8.72
C ASP A 111 -9.70 8.70 7.26
N ASP A 112 -10.85 8.88 6.62
CA ASP A 112 -11.08 8.57 5.21
C ASP A 112 -11.25 9.85 4.42
N THR A 113 -10.60 9.95 3.28
CA THR A 113 -10.79 11.07 2.35
C THR A 113 -12.02 10.88 1.48
N ASP A 114 -12.52 9.65 1.34
CA ASP A 114 -13.54 9.24 0.38
C ASP A 114 -13.15 9.55 -1.09
N ASP A 115 -11.86 9.68 -1.39
CA ASP A 115 -11.36 10.10 -2.70
C ASP A 115 -11.75 9.12 -3.82
N TRP A 116 -11.96 7.85 -3.50
CA TRP A 116 -12.45 6.83 -4.42
C TRP A 116 -13.80 7.20 -5.05
N ASN A 117 -14.61 8.01 -4.36
CA ASN A 117 -15.97 8.40 -4.76
C ASN A 117 -16.03 9.74 -5.51
N VAL A 118 -14.89 10.35 -5.84
CA VAL A 118 -14.85 11.62 -6.61
C VAL A 118 -15.31 11.45 -8.05
N GLN A 119 -16.15 12.38 -8.54
CA GLN A 119 -16.54 12.45 -9.96
C GLN A 119 -15.31 12.74 -10.86
N PRO A 120 -15.31 12.22 -12.12
CA PRO A 120 -16.42 11.53 -12.83
C PRO A 120 -16.49 10.02 -12.53
N GLY A 121 -15.59 9.42 -11.82
CA GLY A 121 -15.55 7.97 -11.54
C GLY A 121 -16.38 7.53 -10.33
N GLY A 122 -16.81 8.48 -9.49
CA GLY A 122 -17.67 8.28 -8.32
C GLY A 122 -18.92 9.17 -8.39
N SER A 123 -19.63 9.26 -7.28
CA SER A 123 -20.89 10.01 -7.17
C SER A 123 -20.73 11.43 -6.58
N GLU A 124 -19.64 11.68 -5.87
CA GLU A 124 -19.44 12.91 -5.11
C GLU A 124 -18.68 13.98 -5.90
N PRO A 125 -19.07 15.25 -5.77
CA PRO A 125 -18.32 16.34 -6.39
C PRO A 125 -16.96 16.49 -5.69
N ARG A 126 -15.95 16.95 -6.45
CA ARG A 126 -14.58 17.17 -5.93
C ARG A 126 -14.56 18.03 -4.66
N SER A 127 -15.40 19.06 -4.58
CA SER A 127 -15.51 19.94 -3.40
C SER A 127 -15.88 19.20 -2.11
N LYS A 128 -16.66 18.12 -2.22
CA LYS A 128 -17.00 17.26 -1.07
C LYS A 128 -15.77 16.54 -0.55
N ILE A 129 -14.98 15.98 -1.45
CA ILE A 129 -13.75 15.25 -1.10
C ILE A 129 -12.71 16.23 -0.52
N GLU A 130 -12.56 17.40 -1.12
CA GLU A 130 -11.71 18.48 -0.57
C GLU A 130 -12.14 18.87 0.85
N SER A 131 -13.44 18.91 1.13
CA SER A 131 -13.96 19.15 2.49
C SER A 131 -13.53 18.06 3.48
N ASN A 132 -13.47 16.79 3.07
CA ASN A 132 -12.96 15.71 3.91
C ASN A 132 -11.46 15.90 4.20
N TYR A 133 -10.66 16.23 3.19
CA TYR A 133 -9.26 16.61 3.40
C TYR A 133 -9.10 17.78 4.37
N GLN A 134 -9.98 18.82 4.30
CA GLN A 134 -9.91 19.97 5.21
C GLN A 134 -10.19 19.58 6.67
N LYS A 135 -11.06 18.61 6.92
CA LYS A 135 -11.28 18.07 8.28
C LYS A 135 -10.01 17.39 8.81
N ILE A 136 -9.34 16.61 7.98
CA ILE A 136 -8.08 15.94 8.32
C ILE A 136 -6.98 16.99 8.58
N ILE A 137 -6.87 18.01 7.72
CA ILE A 137 -5.93 19.12 7.86
C ILE A 137 -6.16 19.87 9.16
N LYS A 138 -7.44 20.17 9.50
CA LYS A 138 -7.79 20.81 10.78
C LYS A 138 -7.30 19.97 11.97
N LYS A 139 -7.49 18.66 11.93
CA LYS A 139 -7.00 17.75 12.97
C LYS A 139 -5.48 17.87 13.17
N GLY A 140 -4.71 18.03 12.09
CA GLY A 140 -3.27 18.26 12.15
C GLY A 140 -2.91 19.58 12.83
N TYR A 141 -3.61 20.66 12.55
CA TYR A 141 -3.43 21.95 13.24
C TYR A 141 -3.79 21.88 14.73
N ASP A 142 -4.75 21.06 15.09
CA ASP A 142 -5.15 20.80 16.48
C ASP A 142 -4.16 19.81 17.19
N SER A 143 -2.97 19.56 16.60
CA SER A 143 -1.95 18.63 17.11
C SER A 143 -2.39 17.16 17.17
N GLY A 144 -3.40 16.80 16.41
CA GLY A 144 -3.85 15.43 16.27
C GLY A 144 -2.91 14.59 15.41
N SER A 145 -3.04 13.27 15.52
CA SER A 145 -2.39 12.29 14.63
C SER A 145 -3.44 11.37 14.04
N THR A 146 -3.14 10.83 12.85
CA THR A 146 -4.09 9.98 12.15
C THR A 146 -3.41 9.02 11.18
N ILE A 147 -4.10 7.94 10.83
CA ILE A 147 -3.81 7.10 9.67
C ILE A 147 -4.88 7.44 8.62
N VAL A 148 -4.45 8.03 7.52
CA VAL A 148 -5.36 8.50 6.45
C VAL A 148 -5.47 7.47 5.35
N LEU A 149 -6.70 7.23 4.86
CA LEU A 149 -6.95 6.45 3.65
C LEU A 149 -7.04 7.37 2.43
N THR A 150 -6.25 7.04 1.41
CA THR A 150 -6.32 7.59 0.05
C THR A 150 -6.05 6.48 -0.96
N HIS A 151 -6.43 6.69 -2.22
CA HIS A 151 -6.36 5.65 -3.25
C HIS A 151 -5.57 6.08 -4.50
N GLU A 152 -4.90 5.09 -5.10
CA GLU A 152 -4.19 5.21 -6.39
C GLU A 152 -5.00 4.60 -7.55
N ILE A 153 -6.33 4.58 -7.45
CA ILE A 153 -7.21 3.90 -8.41
C ILE A 153 -7.38 4.64 -9.74
N ARG A 154 -7.19 5.97 -9.74
CA ARG A 154 -7.37 6.82 -10.93
C ARG A 154 -6.45 8.03 -10.87
N GLY A 155 -6.23 8.65 -12.04
CA GLY A 155 -5.43 9.88 -12.12
C GLY A 155 -6.02 11.06 -11.33
N ASP A 156 -7.35 11.13 -11.19
CA ASP A 156 -8.03 12.18 -10.42
C ASP A 156 -7.82 12.04 -8.91
N THR A 157 -7.83 10.81 -8.35
CA THR A 157 -7.55 10.58 -6.92
C THR A 157 -6.09 10.93 -6.58
N MET A 158 -5.14 10.51 -7.42
CA MET A 158 -3.73 10.85 -7.28
C MET A 158 -3.47 12.36 -7.42
N GLN A 159 -4.14 13.03 -8.36
CA GLN A 159 -4.03 14.48 -8.53
C GLN A 159 -4.60 15.22 -7.32
N LEU A 160 -5.74 14.77 -6.79
CA LEU A 160 -6.37 15.37 -5.62
C LEU A 160 -5.44 15.32 -4.40
N PHE A 161 -4.77 14.20 -4.16
CA PHE A 161 -3.74 14.12 -3.12
C PHE A 161 -2.64 15.16 -3.33
N GLN A 162 -2.11 15.28 -4.55
CA GLN A 162 -1.04 16.24 -4.86
C GLN A 162 -1.48 17.69 -4.59
N ASP A 163 -2.72 18.03 -4.95
CA ASP A 163 -3.27 19.37 -4.74
C ASP A 163 -3.47 19.70 -3.24
N MET A 164 -3.83 18.69 -2.44
CA MET A 164 -4.08 18.85 -1.00
C MET A 164 -2.80 18.74 -0.15
N TYR A 165 -1.77 18.06 -0.65
CA TYR A 165 -0.56 17.77 0.11
C TYR A 165 0.17 19.01 0.67
N PRO A 166 0.29 20.16 -0.03
CA PRO A 166 0.92 21.36 0.55
C PRO A 166 0.27 21.84 1.85
N GLN A 167 -1.04 21.69 1.97
CA GLN A 167 -1.79 22.04 3.18
C GLN A 167 -1.61 20.96 4.28
N ILE A 168 -1.64 19.68 3.91
CA ILE A 168 -1.34 18.57 4.83
C ILE A 168 0.05 18.76 5.45
N ARG A 169 1.06 19.06 4.61
CA ARG A 169 2.44 19.25 5.07
C ARG A 169 2.63 20.43 6.02
N LYS A 170 1.78 21.45 5.91
CA LYS A 170 1.76 22.58 6.86
C LYS A 170 1.08 22.23 8.20
N ALA A 171 0.04 21.41 8.14
CA ALA A 171 -0.77 21.06 9.30
C ALA A 171 -0.12 19.99 10.17
N PHE A 172 0.51 18.98 9.56
CA PHE A 172 1.15 17.89 10.27
C PHE A 172 2.66 18.09 10.33
N LYS A 173 3.22 17.95 11.53
CA LYS A 173 4.68 18.03 11.74
C LYS A 173 5.43 16.97 10.94
N ASN A 174 4.88 15.75 10.91
CA ASN A 174 5.44 14.62 10.20
C ASN A 174 4.37 13.93 9.34
N VAL A 175 4.68 13.66 8.08
CA VAL A 175 3.91 12.78 7.19
C VAL A 175 4.84 11.60 6.88
N ILE A 176 4.53 10.44 7.43
CA ILE A 176 5.44 9.31 7.51
C ILE A 176 4.75 7.98 7.20
N PRO A 177 5.46 6.95 6.73
CA PRO A 177 4.90 5.62 6.55
C PRO A 177 4.67 4.93 7.91
N LEU A 178 3.88 3.85 7.90
CA LEU A 178 3.54 3.10 9.12
C LEU A 178 4.76 2.47 9.79
N THR A 179 5.74 2.01 9.04
CA THR A 179 6.99 1.46 9.60
C THR A 179 7.65 2.45 10.52
N ALA A 180 7.83 3.70 10.08
CA ALA A 180 8.40 4.77 10.89
C ALA A 180 7.49 5.14 12.07
N CYS A 181 6.18 5.22 11.85
CA CYS A 181 5.20 5.55 12.89
C CYS A 181 5.19 4.52 14.03
N LEU A 182 5.28 3.24 13.68
CA LEU A 182 5.19 2.12 14.62
C LEU A 182 6.56 1.63 15.11
N ASN A 183 7.66 2.28 14.72
CA ASN A 183 9.03 1.83 14.97
C ASN A 183 9.30 0.39 14.49
N VAL A 184 8.70 -0.01 13.37
CA VAL A 184 8.92 -1.31 12.74
C VAL A 184 10.13 -1.21 11.82
N THR A 185 11.27 -1.69 12.27
CA THR A 185 12.53 -1.63 11.50
C THR A 185 12.72 -2.77 10.52
N THR A 186 12.00 -3.88 10.71
CA THR A 186 12.05 -5.09 9.86
C THR A 186 10.64 -5.46 9.40
N PRO A 187 10.07 -4.72 8.42
CA PRO A 187 8.68 -4.91 8.00
C PRO A 187 8.45 -6.15 7.13
N TYR A 188 9.53 -6.81 6.72
CA TYR A 188 9.52 -8.01 5.88
C TYR A 188 10.13 -9.20 6.62
N ALA A 189 9.93 -10.40 6.07
CA ALA A 189 10.57 -11.60 6.60
C ALA A 189 12.08 -11.64 6.28
N GLU A 190 12.51 -10.91 5.28
CA GLU A 190 13.90 -10.78 4.85
C GLU A 190 14.70 -9.90 5.83
N ASP A 191 15.68 -10.46 6.52
CA ASP A 191 16.43 -9.78 7.60
C ASP A 191 17.38 -8.69 7.09
N ASN A 192 17.77 -8.74 5.82
CA ASN A 192 18.68 -7.77 5.22
C ASN A 192 18.01 -6.44 4.85
N ILE A 193 16.68 -6.34 4.94
CA ILE A 193 15.93 -5.12 4.64
C ILE A 193 15.53 -4.46 5.95
N THR A 194 16.08 -3.26 6.18
CA THR A 194 15.81 -2.50 7.42
C THR A 194 15.36 -1.08 7.11
N TYR A 195 14.48 -0.57 7.95
CA TYR A 195 13.91 0.77 7.87
C TYR A 195 14.34 1.61 9.07
N SER A 196 14.36 2.92 8.91
CA SER A 196 14.70 3.86 9.97
C SER A 196 13.63 3.85 11.08
N VAL A 197 14.06 3.94 12.33
CA VAL A 197 13.17 4.24 13.46
C VAL A 197 12.61 5.66 13.33
N PHE A 198 11.51 5.95 14.02
CA PHE A 198 10.84 7.26 13.98
C PHE A 198 11.81 8.42 14.21
N SER A 199 12.65 8.34 15.24
CA SER A 199 13.60 9.40 15.59
C SER A 199 14.60 9.74 14.49
N ASP A 200 15.02 8.75 13.71
CA ASP A 200 15.95 8.93 12.59
C ASP A 200 15.23 9.39 11.33
N PHE A 201 14.05 8.83 11.10
CA PHE A 201 13.21 9.21 9.96
C PHE A 201 12.88 10.71 10.00
N VAL A 202 12.45 11.26 11.15
CA VAL A 202 12.11 12.68 11.30
C VAL A 202 13.31 13.62 11.21
N LYS A 203 14.53 13.12 11.39
CA LYS A 203 15.78 13.85 11.16
C LYS A 203 16.24 13.85 9.68
N GLY A 204 15.47 13.16 8.81
CA GLY A 204 15.76 13.08 7.38
C GLY A 204 16.47 11.80 6.92
N ASN A 205 16.76 10.86 7.82
CA ASN A 205 17.26 9.53 7.45
C ASN A 205 16.07 8.62 7.07
N ILE A 206 15.55 8.83 5.86
CA ILE A 206 14.34 8.18 5.35
C ILE A 206 14.61 6.97 4.44
N ASN A 207 15.87 6.63 4.23
CA ASN A 207 16.24 5.55 3.31
C ASN A 207 16.23 4.19 4.03
N ALA A 208 15.52 3.24 3.46
CA ALA A 208 15.65 1.83 3.85
C ALA A 208 17.01 1.28 3.36
N LYS A 209 17.56 0.33 4.10
CA LYS A 209 18.77 -0.40 3.72
C LYS A 209 18.38 -1.77 3.19
N GLY A 210 19.19 -2.29 2.25
CA GLY A 210 18.99 -3.63 1.71
C GLY A 210 17.82 -3.77 0.72
N LEU A 211 17.18 -2.67 0.34
CA LEU A 211 16.16 -2.71 -0.71
C LEU A 211 16.79 -3.20 -2.03
N PRO A 212 16.09 -4.06 -2.78
CA PRO A 212 16.50 -4.41 -4.13
C PRO A 212 16.60 -3.14 -4.98
N SER A 213 17.70 -2.99 -5.74
CA SER A 213 17.75 -1.94 -6.77
C SER A 213 16.81 -2.31 -7.92
N ALA A 214 16.43 -1.32 -8.74
CA ALA A 214 15.59 -1.56 -9.91
C ALA A 214 16.15 -2.67 -10.83
N ASP A 215 17.49 -2.76 -10.93
CA ASP A 215 18.17 -3.79 -11.75
C ASP A 215 18.13 -5.20 -11.12
N ASN A 216 17.91 -5.28 -9.80
CA ASN A 216 17.90 -6.53 -9.03
C ASN A 216 16.48 -6.96 -8.59
N MET A 217 15.46 -6.33 -9.14
CA MET A 217 14.07 -6.75 -8.89
C MET A 217 13.78 -8.08 -9.60
N PRO A 218 12.87 -8.93 -9.03
CA PRO A 218 12.53 -10.22 -9.61
C PRO A 218 12.09 -10.16 -11.08
N ILE A 219 11.38 -9.10 -11.45
CA ILE A 219 10.99 -8.83 -12.83
C ILE A 219 11.83 -7.68 -13.36
N ASN A 220 12.79 -7.98 -14.22
CA ASN A 220 13.56 -7.00 -14.96
C ASN A 220 12.94 -6.82 -16.34
N PRO A 221 12.63 -5.58 -16.82
CA PRO A 221 12.13 -5.33 -18.17
C PRO A 221 13.01 -5.89 -19.29
N GLY A 222 14.31 -6.07 -19.02
CA GLY A 222 15.27 -6.73 -19.93
C GLY A 222 15.36 -8.24 -19.73
N SER A 223 14.74 -8.83 -18.71
CA SER A 223 14.72 -10.27 -18.50
C SER A 223 13.60 -10.91 -19.32
N LYS A 224 13.87 -12.09 -19.87
CA LYS A 224 12.89 -12.91 -20.61
C LYS A 224 11.83 -13.56 -19.70
N LEU A 225 11.59 -13.06 -18.50
CA LEU A 225 10.49 -13.51 -17.65
C LEU A 225 9.17 -13.07 -18.31
N ASN A 226 8.56 -14.04 -18.99
CA ASN A 226 7.28 -13.85 -19.63
C ASN A 226 6.22 -13.81 -18.53
N LEU A 227 5.49 -12.69 -18.39
CA LEU A 227 4.36 -12.53 -17.46
C LEU A 227 3.30 -13.64 -17.62
N GLN A 228 3.19 -14.25 -18.82
CA GLN A 228 2.37 -15.42 -19.08
C GLN A 228 2.77 -16.64 -18.22
N THR A 229 4.01 -16.73 -17.76
CA THR A 229 4.48 -17.82 -16.88
C THR A 229 3.99 -17.64 -15.44
N LEU A 230 3.84 -16.40 -14.97
CA LEU A 230 3.24 -16.10 -13.66
C LEU A 230 1.75 -16.43 -13.65
N ASP A 231 1.03 -16.05 -14.72
CA ASP A 231 -0.39 -16.38 -14.89
C ASP A 231 -0.64 -17.91 -14.98
N GLN A 232 0.24 -18.64 -15.66
CA GLN A 232 0.15 -20.10 -15.74
C GLN A 232 0.48 -20.81 -14.42
N GLN A 233 1.38 -20.28 -13.60
CA GLN A 233 1.70 -20.84 -12.28
C GLN A 233 0.56 -20.59 -11.27
N THR A 234 -0.17 -19.49 -11.39
CA THR A 234 -1.32 -19.20 -10.54
C THR A 234 -2.57 -19.96 -10.98
N GLN A 235 -2.76 -20.23 -12.27
CA GLN A 235 -3.90 -21.00 -12.79
C GLN A 235 -3.72 -22.52 -12.66
N GLY A 236 -2.49 -23.03 -12.56
CA GLY A 236 -2.18 -24.48 -12.57
C GLY A 236 -2.45 -25.23 -11.25
N SER A 237 -2.86 -24.58 -10.16
CA SER A 237 -3.02 -25.22 -8.86
C SER A 237 -4.47 -25.37 -8.35
N PHE A 238 -5.47 -24.96 -9.10
CA PHE A 238 -6.87 -25.15 -8.75
C PHE A 238 -7.57 -26.11 -9.72
N SER A 239 -7.45 -27.42 -9.49
CA SER A 239 -8.48 -28.39 -9.88
C SER A 239 -9.30 -28.71 -8.65
N PRO A 240 -10.58 -28.32 -8.58
CA PRO A 240 -11.46 -28.79 -7.52
C PRO A 240 -11.67 -30.30 -7.72
N LYS A 241 -11.36 -31.09 -6.69
CA LYS A 241 -11.87 -32.44 -6.54
C LYS A 241 -13.17 -32.38 -5.76
#